data_a194f2c925d411ad4b8c2a7f7fb5907a
#
_entry.id   a194f2c925d411ad4b8c2a7f7fb5907a
#
_cell.length_a   1.000
_cell.length_b   1.000
_cell.length_c   1.000
_cell.angle_alpha   90.00
_cell.angle_beta   90.00
_cell.angle_gamma   90.00
#
_symmetry.space_group_name_H-M   'P 1'
#
loop_
_entity.id
_entity.type
_entity.pdbx_description
1 polymer ?
#
loop_
_entity_poly.entity_id
_entity_poly.type
_entity_poly.pdbx_seq_one_letter_code
_entity_poly.pdbx_strand_id
1 'polypeptide(L)'
;MTASAPTTTLGNNHGKEVILVVDDEASIRRILETRLSMIGYQVVTACDGIEALELFKTTQPDLVVLDVMMPKLDGYGVCQELRKESDVPIVMLTALGDVADRITGLELGADDYVVKPFSPKELEARIRCVLRRVEKESIAGSPNSGVITVGDLRIDTNKRQVYQGDERIRLTGMEFSLLELLVSRSGEPFSRGEILKDVWGYTPERHVDTRVVDVHISRLRSKLEDDPANPELILTARGTGYLFQRIVDAVASEGT
;
A
#
# COMPACT_ATOMS: atom_id res chain seq x y z
N MET A 1 16.11 45.05 -30.57
CA MET A 1 15.05 44.90 -29.55
C MET A 1 14.39 43.57 -29.83
N THR A 2 14.87 42.53 -29.18
CA THR A 2 14.34 41.17 -29.30
C THR A 2 13.56 40.86 -28.04
N ALA A 3 12.25 40.73 -28.21
CA ALA A 3 11.33 40.39 -27.12
C ALA A 3 11.48 38.89 -26.80
N SER A 4 11.83 38.62 -25.54
CA SER A 4 11.88 37.28 -24.96
C SER A 4 10.46 36.81 -24.65
N ALA A 5 10.06 35.67 -25.18
CA ALA A 5 8.77 35.03 -24.87
C ALA A 5 8.81 34.41 -23.46
N PRO A 6 7.72 34.43 -22.69
CA PRO A 6 7.68 33.80 -21.40
C PRO A 6 7.63 32.28 -21.55
N THR A 7 8.55 31.60 -20.88
CA THR A 7 8.56 30.15 -20.72
C THR A 7 7.34 29.74 -19.88
N THR A 8 6.35 29.17 -20.52
CA THR A 8 5.20 28.53 -19.84
C THR A 8 5.68 27.26 -19.18
N THR A 9 5.81 27.28 -17.88
CA THR A 9 5.99 26.09 -17.04
C THR A 9 4.73 25.26 -17.17
N LEU A 10 4.81 24.12 -17.85
CA LEU A 10 3.77 23.09 -17.85
C LEU A 10 3.67 22.52 -16.41
N GLY A 11 2.82 23.11 -15.61
CA GLY A 11 2.37 22.53 -14.34
C GLY A 11 1.57 21.25 -14.67
N ASN A 12 2.00 20.13 -14.12
CA ASN A 12 1.24 18.89 -14.12
C ASN A 12 -0.13 19.17 -13.49
N ASN A 13 -1.17 19.08 -14.31
CA ASN A 13 -2.55 19.23 -13.90
C ASN A 13 -3.06 17.88 -13.38
N HIS A 14 -2.42 17.35 -12.30
CA HIS A 14 -3.02 16.31 -11.49
C HIS A 14 -4.00 17.03 -10.55
N GLY A 15 -5.28 16.71 -10.63
CA GLY A 15 -6.28 17.16 -9.66
C GLY A 15 -5.79 16.80 -8.24
N LYS A 16 -6.26 17.55 -7.24
CA LYS A 16 -5.91 17.24 -5.84
C LYS A 16 -6.36 15.81 -5.51
N GLU A 17 -5.47 15.05 -4.88
CA GLU A 17 -5.80 13.71 -4.38
C GLU A 17 -6.97 13.77 -3.41
N VAL A 18 -7.92 12.86 -3.57
CA VAL A 18 -9.15 12.79 -2.78
C VAL A 18 -8.98 11.77 -1.66
N ILE A 19 -9.16 12.21 -0.41
CA ILE A 19 -9.11 11.34 0.77
C ILE A 19 -10.51 11.23 1.37
N LEU A 20 -11.01 10.00 1.50
CA LEU A 20 -12.24 9.71 2.23
C LEU A 20 -11.88 9.42 3.69
N VAL A 21 -12.39 10.24 4.62
CA VAL A 21 -12.21 10.09 6.07
C VAL A 21 -13.50 9.57 6.67
N VAL A 22 -13.45 8.39 7.28
CA VAL A 22 -14.59 7.70 7.88
C VAL A 22 -14.36 7.51 9.37
N ASP A 23 -15.16 8.15 10.20
CA ASP A 23 -15.08 8.07 11.67
C ASP A 23 -16.43 8.53 12.22
N ASP A 24 -16.99 7.87 13.24
CA ASP A 24 -18.29 8.27 13.80
C ASP A 24 -18.21 9.54 14.67
N GLU A 25 -17.00 9.87 15.16
CA GLU A 25 -16.77 11.06 15.97
C GLU A 25 -16.57 12.32 15.11
N ALA A 26 -17.54 13.22 15.16
CA ALA A 26 -17.54 14.45 14.36
C ALA A 26 -16.32 15.36 14.62
N SER A 27 -15.78 15.34 15.84
CA SER A 27 -14.58 16.12 16.22
C SER A 27 -13.34 15.60 15.49
N ILE A 28 -13.17 14.28 15.36
CA ILE A 28 -12.06 13.65 14.63
C ILE A 28 -12.18 13.96 13.15
N ARG A 29 -13.36 13.75 12.55
CA ARG A 29 -13.59 14.09 11.13
C ARG A 29 -13.21 15.52 10.82
N ARG A 30 -13.68 16.50 11.64
CA ARG A 30 -13.40 17.93 11.45
C ARG A 30 -11.90 18.26 11.57
N ILE A 31 -11.20 17.67 12.54
CA ILE A 31 -9.76 17.86 12.71
C ILE A 31 -9.02 17.34 11.49
N LEU A 32 -9.33 16.12 11.03
CA LEU A 32 -8.67 15.49 9.90
C LEU A 32 -8.99 16.22 8.58
N GLU A 33 -10.25 16.62 8.35
CA GLU A 33 -10.64 17.41 7.20
C GLU A 33 -9.84 18.71 7.12
N THR A 34 -9.78 19.47 8.22
CA THR A 34 -9.04 20.74 8.29
C THR A 34 -7.55 20.51 8.01
N ARG A 35 -6.94 19.52 8.67
CA ARG A 35 -5.50 19.29 8.57
C ARG A 35 -5.10 18.79 7.18
N LEU A 36 -5.81 17.83 6.63
CA LEU A 36 -5.51 17.26 5.32
C LEU A 36 -5.77 18.27 4.20
N SER A 37 -6.83 19.08 4.30
CA SER A 37 -7.09 20.16 3.36
C SER A 37 -6.00 21.24 3.37
N MET A 38 -5.45 21.57 4.54
CA MET A 38 -4.35 22.55 4.68
C MET A 38 -3.05 22.10 3.97
N ILE A 39 -2.82 20.80 3.84
CA ILE A 39 -1.64 20.25 3.16
C ILE A 39 -1.90 19.89 1.70
N GLY A 40 -3.10 20.20 1.19
CA GLY A 40 -3.41 20.18 -0.24
C GLY A 40 -4.37 19.11 -0.71
N TYR A 41 -4.79 18.18 0.12
CA TYR A 41 -5.74 17.13 -0.24
C TYR A 41 -7.17 17.67 -0.39
N GLN A 42 -7.96 17.03 -1.23
CA GLN A 42 -9.42 17.16 -1.19
C GLN A 42 -9.95 16.11 -0.21
N VAL A 43 -10.78 16.53 0.75
CA VAL A 43 -11.28 15.63 1.79
C VAL A 43 -12.79 15.48 1.68
N VAL A 44 -13.24 14.24 1.72
CA VAL A 44 -14.65 13.84 1.83
C VAL A 44 -14.80 13.10 3.15
N THR A 45 -15.88 13.33 3.89
CA THR A 45 -16.07 12.70 5.20
C THR A 45 -17.35 11.88 5.24
N ALA A 46 -17.31 10.74 5.94
CA ALA A 46 -18.46 9.88 6.24
C ALA A 46 -18.55 9.64 7.75
N CYS A 47 -19.76 9.53 8.28
CA CYS A 47 -20.00 9.32 9.71
C CYS A 47 -20.27 7.84 10.09
N ASP A 48 -20.43 6.97 9.11
CA ASP A 48 -20.58 5.52 9.31
C ASP A 48 -20.17 4.75 8.06
N GLY A 49 -20.10 3.42 8.19
CA GLY A 49 -19.64 2.56 7.10
C GLY A 49 -20.58 2.50 5.89
N ILE A 50 -21.88 2.72 6.07
CA ILE A 50 -22.85 2.71 4.96
C ILE A 50 -22.64 3.97 4.11
N GLU A 51 -22.59 5.13 4.74
CA GLU A 51 -22.28 6.40 4.07
C GLU A 51 -20.92 6.35 3.37
N ALA A 52 -19.93 5.69 4.00
CA ALA A 52 -18.60 5.53 3.41
C ALA A 52 -18.64 4.77 2.09
N LEU A 53 -19.38 3.67 2.00
CA LEU A 53 -19.51 2.88 0.76
C LEU A 53 -20.26 3.64 -0.34
N GLU A 54 -21.27 4.45 0.00
CA GLU A 54 -21.98 5.29 -0.95
C GLU A 54 -21.08 6.41 -1.50
N LEU A 55 -20.36 7.10 -0.62
CA LEU A 55 -19.43 8.16 -1.01
C LEU A 55 -18.25 7.60 -1.80
N PHE A 56 -17.75 6.42 -1.45
CA PHE A 56 -16.68 5.76 -2.20
C PHE A 56 -17.04 5.59 -3.68
N LYS A 57 -18.24 5.10 -3.98
CA LYS A 57 -18.72 4.90 -5.37
C LYS A 57 -18.83 6.19 -6.16
N THR A 58 -19.21 7.28 -5.50
CA THR A 58 -19.44 8.57 -6.17
C THR A 58 -18.20 9.44 -6.27
N THR A 59 -17.29 9.36 -5.29
CA THR A 59 -16.10 10.23 -5.23
C THR A 59 -14.84 9.57 -5.75
N GLN A 60 -14.79 8.23 -5.78
CA GLN A 60 -13.61 7.45 -6.19
C GLN A 60 -12.31 7.97 -5.53
N PRO A 61 -12.21 7.92 -4.19
CA PRO A 61 -11.09 8.49 -3.48
C PRO A 61 -9.79 7.75 -3.79
N ASP A 62 -8.66 8.47 -3.69
CA ASP A 62 -7.31 7.94 -3.86
C ASP A 62 -6.81 7.20 -2.61
N LEU A 63 -7.42 7.49 -1.45
CA LEU A 63 -7.12 6.82 -0.17
C LEU A 63 -8.31 6.92 0.78
N VAL A 64 -8.50 5.87 1.59
CA VAL A 64 -9.51 5.84 2.66
C VAL A 64 -8.80 5.80 4.02
N VAL A 65 -9.15 6.74 4.90
CA VAL A 65 -8.85 6.70 6.34
C VAL A 65 -10.09 6.19 7.03
N LEU A 66 -9.99 5.06 7.74
CA LEU A 66 -11.14 4.29 8.18
C LEU A 66 -11.06 3.93 9.67
N ASP A 67 -11.96 4.48 10.47
CA ASP A 67 -12.09 4.03 11.86
C ASP A 67 -12.63 2.60 11.92
N VAL A 68 -12.09 1.82 12.85
CA VAL A 68 -12.53 0.44 13.07
C VAL A 68 -13.85 0.41 13.82
N MET A 69 -13.99 1.22 14.86
CA MET A 69 -15.11 1.17 15.79
C MET A 69 -16.21 2.16 15.42
N MET A 70 -17.11 1.75 14.54
CA MET A 70 -18.24 2.59 14.11
C MET A 70 -19.57 1.86 14.22
N PRO A 71 -20.70 2.58 14.42
CA PRO A 71 -22.03 1.99 14.40
C PRO A 71 -22.44 1.53 13.00
N LYS A 72 -23.47 0.68 12.93
CA LYS A 72 -24.09 0.10 11.75
C LYS A 72 -23.15 -0.89 11.02
N LEU A 73 -22.21 -0.41 10.24
CA LEU A 73 -21.18 -1.20 9.58
C LEU A 73 -19.82 -0.71 10.10
N ASP A 74 -19.07 -1.58 10.75
CA ASP A 74 -17.76 -1.28 11.30
C ASP A 74 -16.68 -1.15 10.20
N GLY A 75 -15.49 -0.67 10.58
CA GLY A 75 -14.41 -0.47 9.62
C GLY A 75 -13.90 -1.77 8.98
N TYR A 76 -14.01 -2.89 9.66
CA TYR A 76 -13.64 -4.18 9.09
C TYR A 76 -14.59 -4.59 7.96
N GLY A 77 -15.89 -4.44 8.19
CA GLY A 77 -16.90 -4.68 7.17
C GLY A 77 -16.74 -3.76 5.95
N VAL A 78 -16.49 -2.47 6.18
CA VAL A 78 -16.20 -1.52 5.09
C VAL A 78 -14.96 -1.95 4.29
N CYS A 79 -13.87 -2.33 4.97
CA CYS A 79 -12.65 -2.79 4.31
C CYS A 79 -12.90 -4.01 3.42
N GLN A 80 -13.63 -5.01 3.92
CA GLN A 80 -13.98 -6.20 3.17
C GLN A 80 -14.82 -5.87 1.92
N GLU A 81 -15.83 -5.00 2.05
CA GLU A 81 -16.66 -4.61 0.90
C GLU A 81 -15.82 -3.85 -0.15
N LEU A 82 -14.97 -2.92 0.27
CA LEU A 82 -14.09 -2.19 -0.64
C LEU A 82 -13.12 -3.13 -1.38
N ARG A 83 -12.57 -4.13 -0.72
CA ARG A 83 -11.61 -5.07 -1.33
C ARG A 83 -12.23 -6.01 -2.36
N LYS A 84 -13.55 -6.19 -2.37
CA LYS A 84 -14.23 -6.94 -3.44
C LYS A 84 -14.11 -6.24 -4.80
N GLU A 85 -14.09 -4.90 -4.80
CA GLU A 85 -14.19 -4.10 -6.01
C GLU A 85 -12.95 -3.22 -6.29
N SER A 86 -12.11 -2.94 -5.26
CA SER A 86 -11.06 -1.94 -5.36
C SER A 86 -9.78 -2.31 -4.58
N ASP A 87 -8.66 -1.85 -5.13
CA ASP A 87 -7.34 -1.90 -4.47
C ASP A 87 -6.97 -0.53 -3.85
N VAL A 88 -7.96 0.36 -3.64
CA VAL A 88 -7.76 1.68 -3.02
C VAL A 88 -6.99 1.53 -1.71
N PRO A 89 -5.98 2.36 -1.46
CA PRO A 89 -5.25 2.33 -0.20
C PRO A 89 -6.16 2.61 1.00
N ILE A 90 -6.02 1.80 2.06
CA ILE A 90 -6.79 1.93 3.30
C ILE A 90 -5.82 2.04 4.49
N VAL A 91 -5.93 3.14 5.24
CA VAL A 91 -5.26 3.33 6.53
C VAL A 91 -6.31 3.24 7.63
N MET A 92 -6.21 2.23 8.48
CA MET A 92 -7.15 2.04 9.58
C MET A 92 -6.79 2.87 10.81
N LEU A 93 -7.80 3.45 11.47
CA LEU A 93 -7.68 4.04 12.79
C LEU A 93 -8.21 3.04 13.82
N THR A 94 -7.40 2.69 14.82
CA THR A 94 -7.77 1.68 15.82
C THR A 94 -7.53 2.17 17.23
N ALA A 95 -8.34 1.74 18.19
CA ALA A 95 -8.13 2.05 19.60
C ALA A 95 -6.92 1.28 20.16
N LEU A 96 -6.27 1.86 21.16
CA LEU A 96 -5.21 1.20 21.94
C LEU A 96 -5.79 0.00 22.66
N GLY A 97 -5.37 -1.18 22.35
CA GLY A 97 -5.73 -2.30 23.20
C GLY A 97 -5.25 -3.64 22.66
N ASP A 98 -5.68 -4.06 21.53
CA ASP A 98 -5.37 -5.42 21.13
C ASP A 98 -4.51 -5.46 19.85
N VAL A 99 -3.36 -6.14 19.98
CA VAL A 99 -2.53 -6.48 18.81
C VAL A 99 -3.35 -7.32 17.81
N ALA A 100 -4.31 -8.11 18.32
CA ALA A 100 -5.19 -8.92 17.50
C ALA A 100 -6.05 -8.05 16.56
N ASP A 101 -6.61 -6.94 17.04
CA ASP A 101 -7.44 -6.05 16.23
C ASP A 101 -6.65 -5.42 15.06
N ARG A 102 -5.39 -5.06 15.32
CA ARG A 102 -4.50 -4.51 14.29
C ARG A 102 -4.16 -5.54 13.21
N ILE A 103 -3.88 -6.77 13.61
CA ILE A 103 -3.61 -7.89 12.72
C ILE A 103 -4.86 -8.17 11.87
N THR A 104 -6.04 -8.26 12.49
CA THR A 104 -7.30 -8.49 11.79
C THR A 104 -7.54 -7.46 10.69
N GLY A 105 -7.39 -6.17 10.98
CA GLY A 105 -7.55 -5.12 9.98
C GLY A 105 -6.60 -5.27 8.79
N LEU A 106 -5.35 -5.58 9.06
CA LEU A 106 -4.35 -5.85 8.01
C LEU A 106 -4.69 -7.11 7.22
N GLU A 107 -5.10 -8.21 7.86
CA GLU A 107 -5.50 -9.46 7.18
C GLU A 107 -6.71 -9.25 6.28
N LEU A 108 -7.66 -8.39 6.67
CA LEU A 108 -8.83 -8.02 5.87
C LEU A 108 -8.51 -7.12 4.68
N GLY A 109 -7.29 -6.61 4.59
CA GLY A 109 -6.87 -5.88 3.41
C GLY A 109 -6.40 -4.45 3.63
N ALA A 110 -6.35 -3.93 4.86
CA ALA A 110 -5.76 -2.63 5.10
C ALA A 110 -4.28 -2.60 4.72
N ASP A 111 -3.79 -1.43 4.30
CA ASP A 111 -2.40 -1.22 3.89
C ASP A 111 -1.53 -0.74 5.04
N ASP A 112 -2.12 -0.02 6.01
CA ASP A 112 -1.46 0.42 7.25
C ASP A 112 -2.51 0.70 8.32
N TYR A 113 -2.05 0.96 9.55
CA TYR A 113 -2.92 1.38 10.66
C TYR A 113 -2.26 2.47 11.50
N VAL A 114 -3.10 3.25 12.19
CA VAL A 114 -2.69 4.25 13.18
C VAL A 114 -3.47 4.03 14.45
N VAL A 115 -2.78 4.02 15.60
CA VAL A 115 -3.40 3.76 16.91
C VAL A 115 -3.88 5.04 17.54
N LYS A 116 -5.15 5.09 17.96
CA LYS A 116 -5.74 6.19 18.75
C LYS A 116 -5.25 6.11 20.22
N PRO A 117 -4.86 7.24 20.87
CA PRO A 117 -4.79 8.58 20.30
C PRO A 117 -3.52 8.76 19.44
N PHE A 118 -3.68 9.39 18.28
CA PHE A 118 -2.59 9.67 17.35
C PHE A 118 -2.35 11.16 17.18
N SER A 119 -1.16 11.52 16.75
CA SER A 119 -0.91 12.88 16.30
C SER A 119 -1.34 13.03 14.83
N PRO A 120 -1.98 14.16 14.45
CA PRO A 120 -2.32 14.42 13.05
C PRO A 120 -1.12 14.30 12.11
N LYS A 121 0.08 14.71 12.55
CA LYS A 121 1.33 14.56 11.79
C LYS A 121 1.71 13.11 11.53
N GLU A 122 1.37 12.21 12.43
CA GLU A 122 1.62 10.79 12.26
C GLU A 122 0.75 10.23 11.14
N LEU A 123 -0.56 10.51 11.19
CA LEU A 123 -1.48 10.10 10.13
C LEU A 123 -1.10 10.72 8.78
N GLU A 124 -0.76 12.01 8.74
CA GLU A 124 -0.25 12.68 7.53
C GLU A 124 0.95 11.94 6.91
N ALA A 125 1.90 11.50 7.76
CA ALA A 125 3.08 10.77 7.31
C ALA A 125 2.70 9.40 6.70
N ARG A 126 1.69 8.70 7.28
CA ARG A 126 1.18 7.43 6.76
C ARG A 126 0.47 7.61 5.42
N ILE A 127 -0.47 8.54 5.36
CA ILE A 127 -1.19 8.88 4.13
C ILE A 127 -0.19 9.17 3.01
N ARG A 128 0.77 10.05 3.24
CA ARG A 128 1.79 10.41 2.24
C ARG A 128 2.65 9.23 1.82
N CYS A 129 3.00 8.34 2.75
CA CYS A 129 3.78 7.15 2.43
C CYS A 129 3.00 6.20 1.53
N VAL A 130 1.74 5.95 1.87
CA VAL A 130 0.87 5.04 1.12
C VAL A 130 0.57 5.59 -0.27
N LEU A 131 0.17 6.87 -0.39
CA LEU A 131 -0.09 7.52 -1.69
C LEU A 131 1.14 7.52 -2.60
N ARG A 132 2.30 7.91 -2.08
CA ARG A 132 3.55 7.89 -2.87
C ARG A 132 3.86 6.50 -3.46
N ARG A 133 3.42 5.40 -2.84
CA ARG A 133 3.62 4.04 -3.35
C ARG A 133 2.67 3.72 -4.49
N VAL A 134 1.49 4.32 -4.50
CA VAL A 134 0.54 4.21 -5.60
C VAL A 134 1.01 5.05 -6.80
N GLU A 135 1.50 6.27 -6.54
CA GLU A 135 1.96 7.22 -7.56
C GLU A 135 3.30 6.87 -8.23
N LYS A 136 4.06 5.90 -7.72
CA LYS A 136 5.27 5.43 -8.40
C LYS A 136 4.96 4.75 -9.73
N GLU A 137 4.06 5.35 -10.51
CA GLU A 137 4.03 5.13 -11.95
C GLU A 137 5.30 5.73 -12.55
N SER A 138 6.18 4.85 -12.97
CA SER A 138 7.15 5.12 -14.03
C SER A 138 8.10 6.32 -13.80
N ILE A 139 8.99 6.24 -12.81
CA ILE A 139 10.29 6.86 -13.01
C ILE A 139 11.05 5.93 -13.97
N ALA A 140 10.89 6.18 -15.26
CA ALA A 140 11.71 5.58 -16.31
C ALA A 140 13.18 5.88 -16.00
N GLY A 141 13.93 4.86 -15.56
CA GLY A 141 15.35 4.99 -15.22
C GLY A 141 15.82 4.26 -13.98
N SER A 142 14.97 3.53 -13.28
CA SER A 142 15.45 2.61 -12.23
C SER A 142 16.21 1.45 -12.88
N PRO A 143 17.39 1.03 -12.35
CA PRO A 143 18.18 -0.07 -12.93
C PRO A 143 17.45 -1.42 -12.98
N ASN A 144 16.27 -1.54 -12.34
CA ASN A 144 15.41 -2.71 -12.36
C ASN A 144 14.06 -2.45 -13.08
N SER A 145 13.99 -1.47 -13.99
CA SER A 145 12.79 -1.24 -14.78
C SER A 145 12.67 -2.32 -15.86
N GLY A 146 11.65 -3.14 -15.79
CA GLY A 146 11.44 -4.20 -16.77
C GLY A 146 10.37 -5.22 -16.38
N VAL A 147 10.23 -6.21 -17.21
CA VAL A 147 9.40 -7.38 -16.95
C VAL A 147 10.30 -8.48 -16.40
N ILE A 148 9.98 -8.96 -15.21
CA ILE A 148 10.66 -10.07 -14.56
C ILE A 148 9.75 -11.29 -14.66
N THR A 149 10.30 -12.43 -15.11
CA THR A 149 9.56 -13.67 -15.24
C THR A 149 10.20 -14.77 -14.39
N VAL A 150 9.38 -15.44 -13.59
CA VAL A 150 9.81 -16.55 -12.73
C VAL A 150 8.75 -17.65 -12.85
N GLY A 151 9.07 -18.72 -13.57
CA GLY A 151 8.06 -19.71 -13.97
C GLY A 151 6.92 -19.04 -14.74
N ASP A 152 5.69 -19.24 -14.28
CA ASP A 152 4.49 -18.61 -14.88
C ASP A 152 4.20 -17.23 -14.31
N LEU A 153 4.93 -16.80 -13.27
CA LEU A 153 4.77 -15.47 -12.67
C LEU A 153 5.50 -14.41 -13.50
N ARG A 154 4.78 -13.39 -13.94
CA ARG A 154 5.31 -12.24 -14.67
C ARG A 154 5.03 -10.95 -13.90
N ILE A 155 6.10 -10.23 -13.53
CA ILE A 155 6.06 -8.98 -12.77
C ILE A 155 6.48 -7.85 -13.70
N ASP A 156 5.56 -6.98 -14.07
CA ASP A 156 5.83 -5.77 -14.84
C ASP A 156 6.03 -4.60 -13.85
N THR A 157 7.28 -4.25 -13.60
CA THR A 157 7.62 -3.20 -12.64
C THR A 157 7.30 -1.81 -13.17
N ASN A 158 7.23 -1.63 -14.49
CA ASN A 158 6.87 -0.35 -15.10
C ASN A 158 5.37 -0.06 -14.96
N LYS A 159 4.52 -1.08 -15.19
CA LYS A 159 3.07 -0.96 -15.08
C LYS A 159 2.55 -1.28 -13.69
N ARG A 160 3.41 -1.72 -12.78
CA ARG A 160 3.05 -2.22 -11.45
C ARG A 160 1.95 -3.29 -11.51
N GLN A 161 2.13 -4.26 -12.39
CA GLN A 161 1.18 -5.34 -12.66
C GLN A 161 1.86 -6.70 -12.51
N VAL A 162 1.10 -7.65 -12.01
CA VAL A 162 1.54 -9.04 -11.83
C VAL A 162 0.56 -9.97 -12.53
N TYR A 163 1.10 -10.99 -13.17
CA TYR A 163 0.33 -11.99 -13.90
C TYR A 163 0.83 -13.39 -13.53
N GLN A 164 -0.12 -14.33 -13.40
CA GLN A 164 0.14 -15.76 -13.34
C GLN A 164 -0.34 -16.37 -14.68
N GLY A 165 0.58 -16.76 -15.55
CA GLY A 165 0.23 -17.05 -16.95
C GLY A 165 -0.43 -15.82 -17.60
N ASP A 166 -1.68 -15.97 -18.05
CA ASP A 166 -2.46 -14.89 -18.66
C ASP A 166 -3.38 -14.15 -17.68
N GLU A 167 -3.52 -14.65 -16.45
CA GLU A 167 -4.40 -14.07 -15.44
C GLU A 167 -3.69 -12.96 -14.65
N ARG A 168 -4.35 -11.80 -14.54
CA ARG A 168 -3.82 -10.68 -13.75
C ARG A 168 -4.11 -10.88 -12.28
N ILE A 169 -3.06 -10.88 -11.46
CA ILE A 169 -3.16 -10.90 -10.00
C ILE A 169 -3.32 -9.47 -9.48
N ARG A 170 -4.39 -9.21 -8.71
CA ARG A 170 -4.65 -7.90 -8.11
C ARG A 170 -3.87 -7.74 -6.82
N LEU A 171 -2.93 -6.80 -6.81
CA LEU A 171 -2.18 -6.40 -5.63
C LEU A 171 -2.53 -4.96 -5.27
N THR A 172 -2.59 -4.65 -3.96
CA THR A 172 -2.62 -3.25 -3.52
C THR A 172 -1.28 -2.58 -3.80
N GLY A 173 -1.23 -1.25 -3.79
CA GLY A 173 0.01 -0.51 -4.01
C GLY A 173 1.12 -0.89 -3.01
N MET A 174 0.75 -1.20 -1.76
CA MET A 174 1.70 -1.63 -0.73
C MET A 174 2.20 -3.06 -0.94
N GLU A 175 1.31 -3.98 -1.32
CA GLU A 175 1.70 -5.35 -1.68
C GLU A 175 2.64 -5.38 -2.88
N PHE A 176 2.36 -4.56 -3.91
CA PHE A 176 3.25 -4.45 -5.05
C PHE A 176 4.62 -3.87 -4.66
N SER A 177 4.65 -2.82 -3.82
CA SER A 177 5.92 -2.23 -3.35
C SER A 177 6.74 -3.21 -2.51
N LEU A 178 6.08 -4.05 -1.71
CA LEU A 178 6.76 -5.10 -0.97
C LEU A 178 7.34 -6.16 -1.92
N LEU A 179 6.57 -6.62 -2.91
CA LEU A 179 7.05 -7.55 -3.93
C LEU A 179 8.23 -6.95 -4.71
N GLU A 180 8.12 -5.72 -5.18
CA GLU A 180 9.17 -5.00 -5.90
C GLU A 180 10.47 -4.92 -5.07
N LEU A 181 10.36 -4.61 -3.78
CA LEU A 181 11.51 -4.60 -2.88
C LEU A 181 12.18 -5.97 -2.79
N LEU A 182 11.41 -7.04 -2.55
CA LEU A 182 11.95 -8.39 -2.40
C LEU A 182 12.63 -8.88 -3.69
N VAL A 183 12.04 -8.58 -4.84
CA VAL A 183 12.56 -8.97 -6.15
C VAL A 183 13.81 -8.17 -6.51
N SER A 184 13.95 -6.92 -6.05
CA SER A 184 15.09 -6.05 -6.36
C SER A 184 16.45 -6.63 -5.96
N ARG A 185 16.48 -7.48 -4.95
CA ARG A 185 17.66 -8.25 -4.50
C ARG A 185 17.28 -9.72 -4.32
N SER A 186 16.80 -10.37 -5.38
CA SER A 186 16.38 -11.76 -5.36
C SER A 186 17.50 -12.68 -4.85
N GLY A 187 17.16 -13.60 -3.95
CA GLY A 187 18.12 -14.48 -3.28
C GLY A 187 18.80 -13.87 -2.05
N GLU A 188 18.60 -12.59 -1.75
CA GLU A 188 19.15 -11.94 -0.56
C GLU A 188 18.03 -11.61 0.45
N PRO A 189 18.23 -11.90 1.74
CA PRO A 189 17.22 -11.64 2.74
C PRO A 189 17.17 -10.15 3.14
N PHE A 190 15.95 -9.64 3.29
CA PHE A 190 15.67 -8.37 3.94
C PHE A 190 15.20 -8.61 5.36
N SER A 191 15.72 -7.86 6.32
CA SER A 191 15.18 -7.85 7.67
C SER A 191 13.79 -7.19 7.70
N ARG A 192 12.97 -7.53 8.71
CA ARG A 192 11.68 -6.86 8.92
C ARG A 192 11.81 -5.35 9.08
N GLY A 193 12.88 -4.90 9.72
CA GLY A 193 13.18 -3.48 9.91
C GLY A 193 13.50 -2.75 8.59
N GLU A 194 14.29 -3.37 7.70
CA GLU A 194 14.56 -2.85 6.36
C GLU A 194 13.28 -2.76 5.54
N ILE A 195 12.47 -3.83 5.54
CA ILE A 195 11.17 -3.84 4.85
C ILE A 195 10.26 -2.72 5.37
N LEU A 196 10.12 -2.57 6.69
CA LEU A 196 9.32 -1.49 7.28
C LEU A 196 9.82 -0.10 6.88
N LYS A 197 11.12 0.11 6.87
CA LYS A 197 11.73 1.37 6.46
C LYS A 197 11.48 1.64 4.98
N ASP A 198 11.78 0.66 4.14
CA ASP A 198 11.78 0.85 2.69
C ASP A 198 10.37 0.85 2.09
N VAL A 199 9.43 0.06 2.65
CA VAL A 199 8.04 0.00 2.16
C VAL A 199 7.13 0.98 2.88
N TRP A 200 7.17 1.10 4.21
CA TRP A 200 6.29 1.97 5.00
C TRP A 200 6.92 3.30 5.42
N GLY A 201 8.24 3.50 5.22
CA GLY A 201 8.93 4.70 5.63
C GLY A 201 9.07 4.86 7.15
N TYR A 202 8.96 3.76 7.90
CA TYR A 202 9.15 3.78 9.34
C TYR A 202 10.61 4.05 9.69
N THR A 203 10.86 4.99 10.59
CA THR A 203 12.20 5.24 11.12
C THR A 203 12.47 4.35 12.33
N PRO A 204 13.73 3.93 12.56
CA PRO A 204 14.10 3.04 13.68
C PRO A 204 13.75 3.57 15.08
N GLU A 205 13.55 4.87 15.21
CA GLU A 205 13.26 5.57 16.48
C GLU A 205 11.84 5.32 17.01
N ARG A 206 10.96 4.76 16.20
CA ARG A 206 9.59 4.42 16.60
C ARG A 206 9.48 2.92 16.82
N HIS A 207 8.96 2.54 17.97
CA HIS A 207 8.57 1.15 18.28
C HIS A 207 7.38 0.76 17.37
N VAL A 208 7.69 0.31 16.16
CA VAL A 208 6.70 -0.17 15.21
C VAL A 208 6.57 -1.68 15.34
N ASP A 209 5.34 -2.14 15.35
CA ASP A 209 5.07 -3.57 15.34
C ASP A 209 5.47 -4.19 13.99
N THR A 210 6.52 -5.00 14.00
CA THR A 210 7.03 -5.66 12.79
C THR A 210 6.07 -6.67 12.18
N ARG A 211 4.98 -7.03 12.88
CA ARG A 211 3.94 -7.95 12.39
C ARG A 211 3.21 -7.43 11.17
N VAL A 212 3.19 -6.11 10.95
CA VAL A 212 2.71 -5.52 9.69
C VAL A 212 3.37 -6.21 8.48
N VAL A 213 4.68 -6.41 8.54
CA VAL A 213 5.43 -7.11 7.48
C VAL A 213 4.94 -8.55 7.34
N ASP A 214 4.82 -9.27 8.45
CA ASP A 214 4.43 -10.68 8.43
C ASP A 214 3.04 -10.89 7.82
N VAL A 215 2.09 -10.00 8.13
CA VAL A 215 0.74 -10.04 7.55
C VAL A 215 0.78 -9.77 6.05
N HIS A 216 1.50 -8.75 5.59
CA HIS A 216 1.59 -8.45 4.15
C HIS A 216 2.34 -9.56 3.38
N ILE A 217 3.35 -10.20 3.98
CA ILE A 217 3.98 -11.38 3.41
C ILE A 217 2.98 -12.53 3.29
N SER A 218 2.17 -12.78 4.33
CA SER A 218 1.12 -13.81 4.30
C SER A 218 0.11 -13.55 3.17
N ARG A 219 -0.35 -12.29 3.03
CA ARG A 219 -1.26 -11.87 1.96
C ARG A 219 -0.64 -12.03 0.56
N LEU A 220 0.62 -11.64 0.39
CA LEU A 220 1.34 -11.86 -0.88
C LEU A 220 1.44 -13.34 -1.22
N ARG A 221 1.80 -14.17 -0.25
CA ARG A 221 1.86 -15.64 -0.45
C ARG A 221 0.50 -16.19 -0.87
N SER A 222 -0.58 -15.76 -0.21
CA SER A 222 -1.94 -16.20 -0.57
C SER A 222 -2.36 -15.82 -1.99
N LYS A 223 -1.70 -14.82 -2.60
CA LYS A 223 -1.99 -14.37 -3.96
C LYS A 223 -1.03 -14.92 -5.01
N LEU A 224 0.21 -15.23 -4.64
CA LEU A 224 1.28 -15.55 -5.58
C LEU A 224 1.77 -17.01 -5.52
N GLU A 225 1.58 -17.69 -4.39
CA GLU A 225 2.04 -19.05 -4.19
C GLU A 225 0.92 -20.06 -4.46
N ASP A 226 1.24 -21.18 -5.05
CA ASP A 226 0.31 -22.29 -5.21
C ASP A 226 -0.05 -22.90 -3.84
N ASP A 227 0.93 -23.02 -2.96
CA ASP A 227 0.75 -23.43 -1.56
C ASP A 227 1.39 -22.39 -0.61
N PRO A 228 0.61 -21.48 -0.04
CA PRO A 228 1.11 -20.47 0.90
C PRO A 228 1.78 -21.04 2.16
N ALA A 229 1.48 -22.27 2.54
CA ALA A 229 2.09 -22.94 3.68
C ALA A 229 3.50 -23.48 3.36
N ASN A 230 3.76 -23.81 2.10
CA ASN A 230 5.06 -24.25 1.59
C ASN A 230 5.52 -23.33 0.44
N PRO A 231 5.83 -22.05 0.74
CA PRO A 231 6.12 -21.05 -0.26
C PRO A 231 7.41 -21.32 -1.02
N GLU A 232 7.38 -21.13 -2.35
CA GLU A 232 8.53 -21.30 -3.24
C GLU A 232 9.08 -19.94 -3.73
N LEU A 233 8.24 -18.93 -3.84
CA LEU A 233 8.61 -17.61 -4.34
C LEU A 233 9.10 -16.68 -3.23
N ILE A 234 8.33 -16.56 -2.13
CA ILE A 234 8.64 -15.67 -1.01
C ILE A 234 9.05 -16.52 0.20
N LEU A 235 10.34 -16.65 0.41
CA LEU A 235 10.93 -17.54 1.40
C LEU A 235 11.12 -16.84 2.75
N THR A 236 11.10 -17.61 3.83
CA THR A 236 11.45 -17.13 5.17
C THR A 236 12.92 -17.43 5.48
N ALA A 237 13.73 -16.39 5.64
CA ALA A 237 15.07 -16.49 6.18
C ALA A 237 15.00 -16.48 7.71
N ARG A 238 15.05 -17.67 8.33
CA ARG A 238 14.93 -17.81 9.79
C ARG A 238 15.93 -16.95 10.54
N GLY A 239 15.43 -16.16 11.51
CA GLY A 239 16.23 -15.23 12.30
C GLY A 239 16.57 -13.90 11.60
N THR A 240 16.33 -13.77 10.29
CA THR A 240 16.63 -12.55 9.52
C THR A 240 15.34 -11.86 9.07
N GLY A 241 14.53 -12.51 8.24
CA GLY A 241 13.33 -11.91 7.66
C GLY A 241 12.85 -12.68 6.44
N TYR A 242 12.73 -12.00 5.30
CA TYR A 242 12.15 -12.56 4.07
C TYR A 242 13.02 -12.27 2.85
N LEU A 243 12.94 -13.14 1.86
CA LEU A 243 13.59 -12.97 0.55
C LEU A 243 12.68 -13.48 -0.55
N PHE A 244 12.86 -12.95 -1.75
CA PHE A 244 12.34 -13.59 -2.96
C PHE A 244 13.32 -14.67 -3.41
N GLN A 245 12.83 -15.81 -3.93
CA GLN A 245 13.69 -16.88 -4.45
C GLN A 245 14.68 -16.29 -5.46
N ARG A 246 15.83 -16.93 -5.60
CA ARG A 246 16.86 -16.48 -6.51
C ARG A 246 16.38 -16.61 -7.97
N ILE A 247 16.31 -15.48 -8.66
CA ILE A 247 16.05 -15.46 -10.10
C ILE A 247 17.37 -15.83 -10.79
N VAL A 248 17.39 -16.98 -11.43
CA VAL A 248 18.49 -17.36 -12.31
C VAL A 248 18.10 -16.87 -13.69
N ASP A 249 18.80 -15.84 -14.20
CA ASP A 249 18.64 -15.46 -15.61
C ASP A 249 18.87 -16.73 -16.44
N ALA A 250 17.87 -17.10 -17.25
CA ALA A 250 18.05 -18.14 -18.23
C ALA A 250 19.11 -17.60 -19.22
N VAL A 251 20.37 -17.95 -18.95
CA VAL A 251 21.45 -17.76 -19.92
C VAL A 251 20.99 -18.45 -21.18
N ALA A 252 20.70 -17.65 -22.21
CA ALA A 252 20.40 -18.15 -23.53
C ALA A 252 21.50 -19.13 -23.92
N SER A 253 21.17 -20.42 -23.84
CA SER A 253 21.95 -21.47 -24.47
C SER A 253 21.66 -21.40 -25.96
N GLU A 254 22.23 -20.40 -26.63
CA GLU A 254 22.42 -20.49 -28.06
C GLU A 254 23.54 -21.52 -28.30
N GLY A 255 23.10 -22.62 -28.80
CA GLY A 255 23.90 -23.77 -29.10
C GLY A 255 24.93 -23.53 -30.17
N THR A 256 25.96 -24.29 -30.01
CA THR A 256 26.94 -24.65 -31.00
C THR A 256 26.30 -25.44 -32.13
#